data_d8a44a8db6526c423f990bea32b556fd
#
_entry.id   d8a44a8db6526c423f990bea32b556fd
#
_cell.length_a   1.000
_cell.length_b   1.000
_cell.length_c   1.000
_cell.angle_alpha   90.00
_cell.angle_beta   90.00
_cell.angle_gamma   90.00
#
_symmetry.space_group_name_H-M   'P 1'
#
loop_
_entity.id
_entity.type
_entity.pdbx_description
1 polymer ?
#
loop_
_entity_poly.entity_id
_entity_poly.type
_entity_poly.pdbx_seq_one_letter_code
_entity_poly.pdbx_strand_id
1 'polypeptide(L)'
;MKKLTAKQEWALEQIKQLQYSENLSAAAVCKKIGISDSSYSAIKSGTYNGDVDKQMKKVIEYFETKQAAAEIYVGTDYKETSISSNVYKIIRNCQLQGGLAIACGDAGIGKTQACRQYYREHGTNCTYITVNPCIKSSKSVLELIGSKLNVSSGSVSRLWLEISSKLSDGMVIIVDEAQHLTRNAIDTLRSLCDCFDEKGQTLGICFVGNETTVSRLGGKQKAEIGRAH
;
A
#
# COMPACT_ATOMS: atom_id res chain seq x y z
N MET A 1 8.86 -32.30 30.13
CA MET A 1 8.39 -31.30 29.15
C MET A 1 7.44 -30.34 29.86
N LYS A 2 7.71 -29.05 29.85
CA LYS A 2 6.78 -28.04 30.38
C LYS A 2 5.59 -27.95 29.42
N LYS A 3 4.39 -28.26 29.91
CA LYS A 3 3.18 -28.17 29.08
C LYS A 3 2.87 -26.71 28.78
N LEU A 4 2.64 -26.37 27.52
CA LEU A 4 2.30 -25.01 27.10
C LEU A 4 0.93 -24.63 27.68
N THR A 5 0.74 -23.37 28.00
CA THR A 5 -0.57 -22.85 28.42
C THR A 5 -1.46 -22.66 27.19
N ALA A 6 -2.78 -22.67 27.36
CA ALA A 6 -3.74 -22.42 26.27
C ALA A 6 -3.43 -21.12 25.50
N LYS A 7 -2.98 -20.08 26.18
CA LYS A 7 -2.59 -18.79 25.58
C LYS A 7 -1.31 -18.91 24.72
N GLN A 8 -0.37 -19.76 25.13
CA GLN A 8 0.84 -20.04 24.36
C GLN A 8 0.55 -20.90 23.13
N GLU A 9 -0.34 -21.89 23.25
CA GLU A 9 -0.81 -22.70 22.13
C GLU A 9 -1.55 -21.83 21.09
N TRP A 10 -2.43 -20.95 21.54
CA TRP A 10 -3.08 -19.96 20.70
C TRP A 10 -2.07 -19.10 19.93
N ALA A 11 -1.04 -18.60 20.61
CA ALA A 11 -0.02 -17.75 19.99
C ALA A 11 0.80 -18.49 18.92
N LEU A 12 1.09 -19.78 19.12
CA LEU A 12 1.74 -20.61 18.10
C LEU A 12 0.84 -20.83 16.89
N GLU A 13 -0.47 -20.96 17.07
CA GLU A 13 -1.41 -21.08 15.97
C GLU A 13 -1.52 -19.77 15.17
N GLN A 14 -1.48 -18.61 15.86
CA GLN A 14 -1.45 -17.32 15.17
C GLN A 14 -0.22 -17.15 14.27
N ILE A 15 0.94 -17.69 14.65
CA ILE A 15 2.14 -17.69 13.78
C ILE A 15 1.84 -18.45 12.48
N LYS A 16 1.22 -19.62 12.54
CA LYS A 16 0.88 -20.41 11.35
C LYS A 16 -0.14 -19.67 10.46
N GLN A 17 -1.18 -19.10 11.06
CA GLN A 17 -2.18 -18.33 10.32
C GLN A 17 -1.54 -17.14 9.59
N LEU A 18 -0.60 -16.44 10.24
CA LEU A 18 0.13 -15.33 9.62
C LEU A 18 1.03 -15.79 8.47
N GLN A 19 1.65 -16.99 8.59
CA GLN A 19 2.41 -17.59 7.49
C GLN A 19 1.54 -17.82 6.26
N TYR A 20 0.34 -18.39 6.44
CA TYR A 20 -0.58 -18.66 5.34
C TYR A 20 -1.16 -17.38 4.74
N SER A 21 -1.62 -16.45 5.56
CA SER A 21 -2.30 -15.22 5.08
C SER A 21 -1.36 -14.26 4.33
N GLU A 22 -0.09 -14.18 4.74
CA GLU A 22 0.88 -13.28 4.12
C GLU A 22 1.88 -14.02 3.18
N ASN A 23 1.70 -15.34 2.98
CA ASN A 23 2.59 -16.20 2.21
C ASN A 23 4.06 -16.06 2.62
N LEU A 24 4.32 -16.06 3.92
CA LEU A 24 5.65 -15.87 4.50
C LEU A 24 6.25 -17.17 5.04
N SER A 25 7.59 -17.27 5.00
CA SER A 25 8.28 -18.35 5.70
C SER A 25 8.20 -18.18 7.22
N ALA A 26 8.36 -19.27 7.97
CA ALA A 26 8.40 -19.24 9.44
C ALA A 26 9.49 -18.27 9.95
N ALA A 27 10.67 -18.29 9.34
CA ALA A 27 11.76 -17.39 9.69
C ALA A 27 11.40 -15.91 9.49
N ALA A 28 10.68 -15.58 8.41
CA ALA A 28 10.22 -14.20 8.14
C ALA A 28 9.21 -13.73 9.18
N VAL A 29 8.25 -14.58 9.56
CA VAL A 29 7.27 -14.27 10.61
C VAL A 29 7.96 -14.14 11.98
N CYS A 30 8.84 -15.05 12.33
CA CYS A 30 9.61 -14.99 13.58
C CYS A 30 10.43 -13.70 13.68
N LYS A 31 11.05 -13.27 12.58
CA LYS A 31 11.77 -12.00 12.51
C LYS A 31 10.85 -10.80 12.74
N LYS A 32 9.63 -10.79 12.20
CA LYS A 32 8.62 -9.73 12.45
C LYS A 32 8.22 -9.66 13.94
N ILE A 33 8.11 -10.80 14.61
CA ILE A 33 7.72 -10.90 16.01
C ILE A 33 8.89 -10.59 16.97
N GLY A 34 10.14 -10.69 16.49
CA GLY A 34 11.34 -10.49 17.31
C GLY A 34 11.76 -11.73 18.10
N ILE A 35 11.53 -12.94 17.56
CA ILE A 35 12.03 -14.21 18.05
C ILE A 35 12.88 -14.89 16.97
N SER A 36 13.80 -15.79 17.36
CA SER A 36 14.56 -16.58 16.37
C SER A 36 13.73 -17.77 15.87
N ASP A 37 13.93 -18.15 14.60
CA ASP A 37 13.30 -19.33 14.01
C ASP A 37 13.67 -20.62 14.75
N SER A 38 14.93 -20.71 15.21
CA SER A 38 15.39 -21.84 16.03
C SER A 38 14.65 -21.93 17.37
N SER A 39 14.40 -20.78 18.04
CA SER A 39 13.61 -20.76 19.28
C SER A 39 12.17 -21.18 19.02
N TYR A 40 11.54 -20.69 17.94
CA TYR A 40 10.18 -21.08 17.55
C TYR A 40 10.08 -22.59 17.30
N SER A 41 11.00 -23.15 16.49
CA SER A 41 11.03 -24.58 16.17
C SER A 41 11.26 -25.44 17.41
N ALA A 42 12.18 -25.04 18.29
CA ALA A 42 12.45 -25.74 19.52
C ALA A 42 11.29 -25.68 20.55
N ILE A 43 10.60 -24.54 20.65
CA ILE A 43 9.39 -24.42 21.49
C ILE A 43 8.27 -25.32 20.95
N LYS A 44 8.06 -25.31 19.65
CA LYS A 44 7.05 -26.15 18.96
C LYS A 44 7.30 -27.64 19.16
N SER A 45 8.56 -28.09 19.14
CA SER A 45 8.96 -29.49 19.37
C SER A 45 9.12 -29.83 20.84
N GLY A 46 9.00 -28.88 21.76
CA GLY A 46 9.19 -29.10 23.21
C GLY A 46 10.64 -29.33 23.63
N THR A 47 11.60 -29.01 22.78
CA THR A 47 13.05 -29.20 23.02
C THR A 47 13.78 -27.89 23.42
N TYR A 48 13.06 -26.80 23.61
CA TYR A 48 13.65 -25.53 23.98
C TYR A 48 14.17 -25.52 25.42
N ASN A 49 15.48 -25.31 25.58
CA ASN A 49 16.15 -25.32 26.88
C ASN A 49 16.17 -23.95 27.59
N GLY A 50 15.66 -22.91 26.95
CA GLY A 50 15.61 -21.56 27.51
C GLY A 50 14.30 -21.25 28.20
N ASP A 51 14.11 -19.98 28.55
CA ASP A 51 12.87 -19.48 29.13
C ASP A 51 11.76 -19.37 28.07
N VAL A 52 10.88 -20.40 28.00
CA VAL A 52 9.73 -20.48 27.13
C VAL A 52 8.75 -19.33 27.38
N ASP A 53 8.50 -19.00 28.66
CA ASP A 53 7.53 -17.98 29.03
C ASP A 53 7.95 -16.60 28.53
N LYS A 54 9.25 -16.29 28.62
CA LYS A 54 9.82 -15.04 28.09
C LYS A 54 9.70 -14.92 26.57
N GLN A 55 9.93 -16.00 25.83
CA GLN A 55 9.78 -15.98 24.36
C GLN A 55 8.31 -15.90 23.94
N MET A 56 7.45 -16.69 24.57
CA MET A 56 6.03 -16.72 24.27
C MET A 56 5.32 -15.43 24.68
N LYS A 57 5.80 -14.73 25.70
CA LYS A 57 5.29 -13.39 26.05
C LYS A 57 5.42 -12.41 24.89
N LYS A 58 6.56 -12.39 24.19
CA LYS A 58 6.74 -11.52 23.00
C LYS A 58 5.75 -11.85 21.89
N VAL A 59 5.54 -13.15 21.65
CA VAL A 59 4.60 -13.62 20.62
C VAL A 59 3.17 -13.20 20.96
N ILE A 60 2.75 -13.42 22.20
CA ILE A 60 1.43 -13.05 22.70
C ILE A 60 1.21 -11.54 22.60
N GLU A 61 2.13 -10.72 23.10
CA GLU A 61 2.05 -9.26 23.03
C GLU A 61 1.95 -8.74 21.59
N TYR A 62 2.70 -9.34 20.66
CA TYR A 62 2.62 -8.99 19.24
C TYR A 62 1.21 -9.21 18.67
N PHE A 63 0.63 -10.39 18.90
CA PHE A 63 -0.68 -10.71 18.34
C PHE A 63 -1.82 -10.00 19.09
N GLU A 64 -1.74 -9.82 20.39
CA GLU A 64 -2.72 -9.01 21.17
C GLU A 64 -2.72 -7.55 20.70
N THR A 65 -1.53 -6.97 20.49
CA THR A 65 -1.43 -5.61 19.94
C THR A 65 -2.00 -5.52 18.52
N LYS A 66 -1.74 -6.54 17.69
CA LYS A 66 -2.29 -6.60 16.32
C LYS A 66 -3.82 -6.75 16.33
N GLN A 67 -4.37 -7.56 17.23
CA GLN A 67 -5.83 -7.70 17.40
C GLN A 67 -6.47 -6.42 17.93
N ALA A 68 -5.93 -5.82 18.96
CA ALA A 68 -6.43 -4.55 19.50
C ALA A 68 -6.39 -3.43 18.45
N ALA A 69 -5.32 -3.36 17.66
CA ALA A 69 -5.24 -2.43 16.54
C ALA A 69 -6.32 -2.73 15.49
N ALA A 70 -6.56 -3.99 15.16
CA ALA A 70 -7.60 -4.38 14.20
C ALA A 70 -9.01 -4.02 14.72
N GLU A 71 -9.30 -4.23 16.00
CA GLU A 71 -10.58 -3.86 16.62
C GLU A 71 -10.81 -2.34 16.61
N ILE A 72 -9.77 -1.55 16.89
CA ILE A 72 -9.84 -0.09 16.76
C ILE A 72 -10.07 0.33 15.28
N TYR A 73 -9.46 -0.36 14.32
CA TYR A 73 -9.65 -0.10 12.90
C TYR A 73 -11.02 -0.55 12.37
N VAL A 74 -11.60 -1.62 12.90
CA VAL A 74 -12.96 -2.08 12.56
C VAL A 74 -14.03 -1.11 13.10
N GLY A 75 -13.74 -0.39 14.20
CA GLY A 75 -14.63 0.64 14.73
C GLY A 75 -14.68 1.95 13.95
N THR A 76 -13.80 2.15 12.95
CA THR A 76 -13.88 3.25 12.00
C THR A 76 -14.51 2.77 10.70
N ASP A 77 -15.82 2.50 10.74
CA ASP A 77 -16.61 2.37 9.52
C ASP A 77 -16.36 3.57 8.62
N TYR A 78 -15.94 3.30 7.37
CA TYR A 78 -15.84 4.35 6.37
C TYR A 78 -17.21 5.03 6.27
N LYS A 79 -17.28 6.26 6.78
CA LYS A 79 -18.44 7.10 6.59
C LYS A 79 -18.21 7.90 5.32
N GLU A 80 -19.06 7.66 4.34
CA GLU A 80 -19.05 8.46 3.12
C GLU A 80 -19.40 9.91 3.48
N THR A 81 -18.50 10.82 3.10
CA THR A 81 -18.69 12.26 3.18
C THR A 81 -18.79 12.80 1.75
N SER A 82 -19.35 13.98 1.55
CA SER A 82 -19.37 14.63 0.22
C SER A 82 -17.97 14.73 -0.39
N ILE A 83 -16.96 14.99 0.43
CA ILE A 83 -15.57 15.10 0.01
C ILE A 83 -15.00 13.75 -0.40
N SER A 84 -15.19 12.71 0.43
CA SER A 84 -14.71 11.37 0.08
C SER A 84 -15.41 10.79 -1.17
N SER A 85 -16.69 11.08 -1.36
CA SER A 85 -17.44 10.74 -2.57
C SER A 85 -16.88 11.46 -3.81
N ASN A 86 -16.51 12.73 -3.69
CA ASN A 86 -15.87 13.47 -4.78
C ASN A 86 -14.50 12.91 -5.15
N VAL A 87 -13.65 12.61 -4.17
CA VAL A 87 -12.34 11.96 -4.40
C VAL A 87 -12.53 10.61 -5.10
N TYR A 88 -13.48 9.82 -4.63
CA TYR A 88 -13.81 8.53 -5.24
C TYR A 88 -14.22 8.68 -6.71
N LYS A 89 -15.08 9.65 -7.02
CA LYS A 89 -15.52 9.96 -8.40
C LYS A 89 -14.35 10.40 -9.29
N ILE A 90 -13.43 11.23 -8.76
CA ILE A 90 -12.24 11.66 -9.50
C ILE A 90 -11.38 10.44 -9.86
N ILE A 91 -11.13 9.54 -8.91
CA ILE A 91 -10.37 8.31 -9.15
C ILE A 91 -11.09 7.44 -10.18
N ARG A 92 -12.40 7.27 -10.06
CA ARG A 92 -13.19 6.47 -11.01
C ARG A 92 -13.16 7.03 -12.41
N ASN A 93 -13.32 8.33 -12.56
CA ASN A 93 -13.25 9.00 -13.87
C ASN A 93 -11.84 8.85 -14.47
N CYS A 94 -10.79 9.03 -13.66
CA CYS A 94 -9.41 8.82 -14.08
C CYS A 94 -9.18 7.39 -14.58
N GLN A 95 -9.73 6.40 -13.91
CA GLN A 95 -9.63 5.00 -14.33
C GLN A 95 -10.33 4.76 -15.68
N LEU A 96 -11.53 5.33 -15.88
CA LEU A 96 -12.33 5.09 -17.07
C LEU A 96 -11.83 5.86 -18.30
N GLN A 97 -11.30 7.06 -18.10
CA GLN A 97 -10.83 7.93 -19.19
C GLN A 97 -9.35 7.77 -19.49
N GLY A 98 -8.57 7.20 -18.57
CA GLY A 98 -7.11 7.21 -18.63
C GLY A 98 -6.51 8.59 -18.34
N GLY A 99 -5.17 8.67 -18.46
CA GLY A 99 -4.44 9.92 -18.27
C GLY A 99 -4.25 10.33 -16.81
N LEU A 100 -4.03 11.61 -16.57
CA LEU A 100 -3.71 12.14 -15.24
C LEU A 100 -4.89 12.86 -14.62
N ALA A 101 -5.18 12.58 -13.36
CA ALA A 101 -6.14 13.33 -12.54
C ALA A 101 -5.50 13.81 -11.24
N ILE A 102 -6.08 14.86 -10.65
CA ILE A 102 -5.64 15.41 -9.36
C ILE A 102 -6.85 15.52 -8.45
N ALA A 103 -6.75 14.95 -7.26
CA ALA A 103 -7.68 15.17 -6.15
C ALA A 103 -6.95 15.94 -5.04
N CYS A 104 -7.20 17.23 -4.92
CA CYS A 104 -6.57 18.09 -3.90
C CYS A 104 -7.59 18.63 -2.90
N GLY A 105 -7.11 19.00 -1.73
CA GLY A 105 -7.88 19.61 -0.65
C GLY A 105 -7.11 19.60 0.66
N ASP A 106 -7.69 20.18 1.70
CA ASP A 106 -7.05 20.35 3.00
C ASP A 106 -6.68 19.03 3.69
N ALA A 107 -5.75 19.10 4.63
CA ALA A 107 -5.39 17.95 5.44
C ALA A 107 -6.58 17.50 6.31
N GLY A 108 -6.72 16.19 6.53
CA GLY A 108 -7.74 15.64 7.43
C GLY A 108 -9.15 15.48 6.85
N ILE A 109 -9.44 15.95 5.63
CA ILE A 109 -10.78 15.90 5.01
C ILE A 109 -11.20 14.50 4.48
N GLY A 110 -10.40 13.47 4.73
CA GLY A 110 -10.77 12.10 4.38
C GLY A 110 -10.27 11.57 3.02
N LYS A 111 -9.41 12.30 2.28
CA LYS A 111 -8.86 11.88 0.98
C LYS A 111 -8.24 10.48 1.00
N THR A 112 -7.32 10.25 1.95
CA THR A 112 -6.65 8.94 2.14
C THR A 112 -7.65 7.82 2.40
N GLN A 113 -8.71 8.09 3.16
CA GLN A 113 -9.75 7.09 3.43
C GLN A 113 -10.53 6.74 2.15
N ALA A 114 -10.86 7.74 1.33
CA ALA A 114 -11.48 7.51 0.02
C ALA A 114 -10.59 6.67 -0.90
N CYS A 115 -9.27 6.96 -0.96
CA CYS A 115 -8.32 6.18 -1.74
C CYS A 115 -8.25 4.72 -1.28
N ARG A 116 -8.18 4.50 0.04
CA ARG A 116 -8.16 3.16 0.63
C ARG A 116 -9.44 2.39 0.38
N GLN A 117 -10.59 3.09 0.45
CA GLN A 117 -11.90 2.48 0.15
C GLN A 117 -11.97 2.08 -1.32
N TYR A 118 -11.57 2.97 -2.23
CA TYR A 118 -11.49 2.66 -3.65
C TYR A 118 -10.61 1.44 -3.93
N TYR A 119 -9.42 1.39 -3.32
CA TYR A 119 -8.51 0.27 -3.45
C TYR A 119 -9.08 -1.05 -2.90
N ARG A 120 -9.85 -1.01 -1.81
CA ARG A 120 -10.51 -2.22 -1.27
C ARG A 120 -11.55 -2.78 -2.25
N GLU A 121 -12.28 -1.91 -2.92
CA GLU A 121 -13.36 -2.29 -3.86
C GLU A 121 -12.83 -2.69 -5.23
N HIS A 122 -11.72 -2.12 -5.67
CA HIS A 122 -11.18 -2.26 -7.03
C HIS A 122 -9.73 -2.77 -7.09
N GLY A 123 -9.26 -3.45 -6.06
CA GLY A 123 -7.85 -3.84 -5.89
C GLY A 123 -7.24 -4.68 -7.02
N THR A 124 -8.05 -5.37 -7.82
CA THR A 124 -7.57 -6.10 -9.01
C THR A 124 -7.13 -5.17 -10.14
N ASN A 125 -7.78 -4.01 -10.28
CA ASN A 125 -7.54 -3.03 -11.34
C ASN A 125 -7.03 -1.68 -10.78
N CYS A 126 -6.55 -1.68 -9.56
CA CYS A 126 -6.07 -0.48 -8.87
C CYS A 126 -4.77 -0.78 -8.14
N THR A 127 -3.79 0.08 -8.31
CA THR A 127 -2.57 0.09 -7.49
C THR A 127 -2.58 1.33 -6.61
N TYR A 128 -2.45 1.15 -5.29
CA TYR A 128 -2.41 2.26 -4.33
C TYR A 128 -1.04 2.35 -3.67
N ILE A 129 -0.43 3.53 -3.77
CA ILE A 129 0.84 3.87 -3.12
C ILE A 129 0.72 5.19 -2.35
N THR A 130 1.52 5.33 -1.29
CA THR A 130 1.68 6.59 -0.54
C THR A 130 3.13 7.01 -0.63
N VAL A 131 3.38 8.21 -1.13
CA VAL A 131 4.73 8.78 -1.21
C VAL A 131 5.02 9.67 0.01
N ASN A 132 6.27 9.97 0.25
CA ASN A 132 6.74 10.76 1.38
C ASN A 132 8.05 11.48 1.02
N PRO A 133 8.61 12.35 1.88
CA PRO A 133 9.86 13.07 1.58
C PRO A 133 11.06 12.19 1.19
N CYS A 134 11.10 10.92 1.63
CA CYS A 134 12.15 9.95 1.26
C CYS A 134 11.85 9.24 -0.07
N ILE A 135 10.56 9.03 -0.40
CA ILE A 135 10.09 8.34 -1.60
C ILE A 135 9.46 9.39 -2.54
N LYS A 136 10.29 10.10 -3.29
CA LYS A 136 9.86 11.24 -4.13
C LYS A 136 10.47 11.28 -5.53
N SER A 137 11.54 10.52 -5.77
CA SER A 137 12.24 10.48 -7.06
C SER A 137 11.62 9.46 -8.02
N SER A 138 11.87 9.58 -9.33
CA SER A 138 11.42 8.61 -10.32
C SER A 138 11.76 7.17 -9.93
N LYS A 139 13.01 6.92 -9.51
CA LYS A 139 13.45 5.58 -9.10
C LYS A 139 12.66 5.06 -7.89
N SER A 140 12.60 5.83 -6.80
CA SER A 140 11.95 5.38 -5.57
C SER A 140 10.43 5.17 -5.72
N VAL A 141 9.79 5.96 -6.58
CA VAL A 141 8.35 5.81 -6.86
C VAL A 141 8.09 4.58 -7.73
N LEU A 142 8.91 4.34 -8.77
CA LEU A 142 8.81 3.12 -9.57
C LEU A 142 9.12 1.87 -8.75
N GLU A 143 10.10 1.89 -7.85
CA GLU A 143 10.36 0.79 -6.90
C GLU A 143 9.16 0.52 -6.01
N LEU A 144 8.47 1.57 -5.52
CA LEU A 144 7.27 1.42 -4.70
C LEU A 144 6.10 0.82 -5.49
N ILE A 145 5.85 1.29 -6.73
CA ILE A 145 4.84 0.69 -7.63
C ILE A 145 5.22 -0.76 -7.96
N GLY A 146 6.48 -0.99 -8.33
CA GLY A 146 7.01 -2.30 -8.69
C GLY A 146 6.82 -3.32 -7.56
N SER A 147 7.03 -2.91 -6.30
CA SER A 147 6.80 -3.78 -5.13
C SER A 147 5.35 -4.26 -5.00
N LYS A 148 4.37 -3.46 -5.48
CA LYS A 148 2.95 -3.83 -5.49
C LYS A 148 2.61 -4.77 -6.67
N LEU A 149 3.39 -4.69 -7.75
CA LEU A 149 3.20 -5.47 -8.96
C LEU A 149 4.14 -6.69 -9.05
N ASN A 150 4.87 -7.01 -7.97
CA ASN A 150 5.87 -8.07 -7.91
C ASN A 150 6.98 -7.92 -8.97
N VAL A 151 7.44 -6.68 -9.17
CA VAL A 151 8.58 -6.33 -10.02
C VAL A 151 9.83 -6.21 -9.15
N SER A 152 10.93 -6.80 -9.61
CA SER A 152 12.22 -6.74 -8.91
C SER A 152 12.87 -5.36 -9.03
N SER A 153 13.69 -4.98 -8.04
CA SER A 153 14.45 -3.74 -8.06
C SER A 153 15.43 -3.69 -9.25
N GLY A 154 15.66 -2.49 -9.79
CA GLY A 154 16.52 -2.32 -10.97
C GLY A 154 16.82 -0.86 -11.32
N SER A 155 17.31 -0.62 -12.55
CA SER A 155 17.43 0.72 -13.10
C SER A 155 16.07 1.34 -13.38
N VAL A 156 15.98 2.66 -13.48
CA VAL A 156 14.73 3.38 -13.77
C VAL A 156 14.07 2.85 -15.04
N SER A 157 14.84 2.68 -16.10
CA SER A 157 14.36 2.18 -17.40
C SER A 157 13.84 0.73 -17.30
N ARG A 158 14.56 -0.14 -16.59
CA ARG A 158 14.11 -1.52 -16.37
C ARG A 158 12.82 -1.58 -15.57
N LEU A 159 12.75 -0.84 -14.47
CA LEU A 159 11.55 -0.74 -13.63
C LEU A 159 10.35 -0.24 -14.46
N TRP A 160 10.57 0.80 -15.26
CA TRP A 160 9.53 1.36 -16.12
C TRP A 160 8.99 0.31 -17.11
N LEU A 161 9.88 -0.40 -17.80
CA LEU A 161 9.52 -1.46 -18.76
C LEU A 161 8.79 -2.63 -18.09
N GLU A 162 9.29 -3.11 -16.97
CA GLU A 162 8.66 -4.23 -16.24
C GLU A 162 7.30 -3.82 -15.66
N ILE A 163 7.18 -2.61 -15.11
CA ILE A 163 5.90 -2.07 -14.61
C ILE A 163 4.90 -1.93 -15.76
N SER A 164 5.30 -1.32 -16.88
CA SER A 164 4.40 -1.16 -18.04
C SER A 164 3.90 -2.50 -18.59
N SER A 165 4.70 -3.56 -18.49
CA SER A 165 4.28 -4.92 -18.89
C SER A 165 3.34 -5.62 -17.89
N LYS A 166 3.30 -5.18 -16.64
CA LYS A 166 2.42 -5.71 -15.58
C LYS A 166 1.10 -4.97 -15.45
N LEU A 167 1.07 -3.73 -15.92
CA LEU A 167 -0.16 -2.95 -15.98
C LEU A 167 -1.03 -3.42 -17.15
N SER A 168 -2.32 -3.27 -17.01
CA SER A 168 -3.32 -3.68 -18.01
C SER A 168 -4.26 -2.53 -18.34
N ASP A 169 -4.94 -2.63 -19.48
CA ASP A 169 -5.97 -1.68 -19.89
C ASP A 169 -7.05 -1.51 -18.81
N GLY A 170 -7.49 -0.29 -18.57
CA GLY A 170 -8.49 0.06 -17.55
C GLY A 170 -7.99 0.04 -16.10
N MET A 171 -6.68 -0.03 -15.87
CA MET A 171 -6.11 0.10 -14.52
C MET A 171 -5.96 1.56 -14.10
N VAL A 172 -5.90 1.78 -12.78
CA VAL A 172 -5.56 3.07 -12.18
C VAL A 172 -4.46 2.92 -11.13
N ILE A 173 -3.53 3.88 -11.12
CA ILE A 173 -2.54 4.04 -10.06
C ILE A 173 -2.93 5.25 -9.23
N ILE A 174 -3.20 5.04 -7.94
CA ILE A 174 -3.46 6.13 -6.98
C ILE A 174 -2.17 6.44 -6.26
N VAL A 175 -1.74 7.69 -6.32
CA VAL A 175 -0.54 8.20 -5.64
C VAL A 175 -0.97 9.18 -4.57
N ASP A 176 -1.03 8.72 -3.33
CA ASP A 176 -1.38 9.54 -2.16
C ASP A 176 -0.17 10.32 -1.65
N GLU A 177 -0.41 11.48 -1.01
CA GLU A 177 0.60 12.46 -0.56
C GLU A 177 1.47 13.00 -1.71
N ALA A 178 0.89 13.13 -2.91
CA ALA A 178 1.59 13.46 -4.15
C ALA A 178 2.34 14.81 -4.14
N GLN A 179 2.09 15.70 -3.16
CA GLN A 179 2.88 16.92 -2.96
C GLN A 179 4.36 16.65 -2.66
N HIS A 180 4.74 15.44 -2.32
CA HIS A 180 6.14 15.07 -2.10
C HIS A 180 6.89 14.71 -3.38
N LEU A 181 6.19 14.43 -4.49
CA LEU A 181 6.81 14.04 -5.76
C LEU A 181 7.69 15.15 -6.34
N THR A 182 8.81 14.74 -6.93
CA THR A 182 9.58 15.63 -7.81
C THR A 182 8.90 15.72 -9.19
N ARG A 183 9.18 16.80 -9.93
CA ARG A 183 8.67 16.98 -11.29
C ARG A 183 9.05 15.81 -12.19
N ASN A 184 10.32 15.38 -12.14
CA ASN A 184 10.80 14.24 -12.92
C ASN A 184 10.03 12.94 -12.61
N ALA A 185 9.63 12.71 -11.35
CA ALA A 185 8.82 11.57 -10.98
C ALA A 185 7.42 11.64 -11.60
N ILE A 186 6.83 12.83 -11.61
CA ILE A 186 5.53 13.07 -12.25
C ILE A 186 5.61 12.83 -13.76
N ASP A 187 6.65 13.37 -14.41
CA ASP A 187 6.86 13.19 -15.86
C ASP A 187 7.13 11.69 -16.21
N THR A 188 7.85 10.98 -15.33
CA THR A 188 8.05 9.52 -15.46
C THR A 188 6.74 8.76 -15.36
N LEU A 189 5.85 9.14 -14.43
CA LEU A 189 4.53 8.52 -14.30
C LEU A 189 3.63 8.86 -15.49
N ARG A 190 3.67 10.12 -15.97
CA ARG A 190 2.94 10.53 -17.18
C ARG A 190 3.30 9.66 -18.37
N SER A 191 4.58 9.39 -18.59
CA SER A 191 5.03 8.58 -19.73
C SER A 191 4.47 7.13 -19.71
N LEU A 192 4.03 6.61 -18.55
CA LEU A 192 3.29 5.35 -18.51
C LEU A 192 1.91 5.51 -19.15
N CYS A 193 1.17 6.61 -18.83
CA CYS A 193 -0.13 6.87 -19.45
C CYS A 193 0.02 7.04 -20.97
N ASP A 194 1.02 7.84 -21.40
CA ASP A 194 1.29 8.08 -22.83
C ASP A 194 1.55 6.77 -23.58
N CYS A 195 2.33 5.85 -22.99
CA CYS A 195 2.61 4.54 -23.55
C CYS A 195 1.36 3.65 -23.72
N PHE A 196 0.35 3.79 -22.87
CA PHE A 196 -0.93 3.08 -22.98
C PHE A 196 -1.82 3.72 -24.04
N ASP A 197 -1.88 5.06 -24.07
CA ASP A 197 -2.63 5.82 -25.07
C ASP A 197 -2.15 5.53 -26.50
N GLU A 198 -0.84 5.45 -26.73
CA GLU A 198 -0.25 5.04 -28.01
C GLU A 198 -0.72 3.66 -28.50
N LYS A 199 -1.13 2.78 -27.59
CA LYS A 199 -1.67 1.45 -27.89
C LYS A 199 -3.20 1.43 -27.99
N GLY A 200 -3.87 2.58 -27.84
CA GLY A 200 -5.33 2.67 -27.75
C GLY A 200 -5.89 2.04 -26.47
N GLN A 201 -5.09 1.99 -25.40
CA GLN A 201 -5.44 1.46 -24.08
C GLN A 201 -5.52 2.60 -23.06
N THR A 202 -6.21 2.36 -21.96
CA THR A 202 -6.38 3.33 -20.89
C THR A 202 -5.57 2.95 -19.66
N LEU A 203 -4.80 3.91 -19.13
CA LEU A 203 -4.18 3.84 -17.81
C LEU A 203 -4.41 5.16 -17.11
N GLY A 204 -5.08 5.14 -15.97
CA GLY A 204 -5.28 6.32 -15.14
C GLY A 204 -4.18 6.46 -14.08
N ILE A 205 -3.72 7.69 -13.81
CA ILE A 205 -2.88 7.99 -12.65
C ILE A 205 -3.50 9.16 -11.88
N CYS A 206 -4.03 8.88 -10.70
CA CYS A 206 -4.66 9.86 -9.84
C CYS A 206 -3.71 10.32 -8.73
N PHE A 207 -3.30 11.58 -8.78
CA PHE A 207 -2.51 12.22 -7.75
C PHE A 207 -3.42 12.80 -6.66
N VAL A 208 -3.22 12.36 -5.43
CA VAL A 208 -4.01 12.79 -4.29
C VAL A 208 -3.10 13.53 -3.31
N GLY A 209 -3.50 14.72 -2.86
CA GLY A 209 -2.67 15.51 -1.96
C GLY A 209 -3.30 16.84 -1.54
N ASN A 210 -2.46 17.78 -1.11
CA ASN A 210 -2.87 19.13 -0.76
C ASN A 210 -2.79 20.09 -1.99
N GLU A 211 -3.10 21.35 -1.81
CA GLU A 211 -3.07 22.36 -2.88
C GLU A 211 -1.69 22.52 -3.54
N THR A 212 -0.58 22.25 -2.84
CA THR A 212 0.75 22.30 -3.46
C THR A 212 0.96 21.20 -4.51
N THR A 213 0.14 20.16 -4.52
CA THR A 213 0.13 19.14 -5.57
C THR A 213 -0.21 19.75 -6.92
N VAL A 214 -1.18 20.66 -6.95
CA VAL A 214 -1.61 21.36 -8.20
C VAL A 214 -0.48 22.22 -8.76
N SER A 215 0.22 22.98 -7.92
CA SER A 215 1.32 23.84 -8.38
C SER A 215 2.50 23.05 -8.93
N ARG A 216 2.76 21.87 -8.42
CA ARG A 216 3.83 20.99 -8.90
C ARG A 216 3.49 20.25 -10.20
N LEU A 217 2.21 19.93 -10.39
CA LEU A 217 1.69 19.30 -11.62
C LEU A 217 1.39 20.34 -12.71
N GLY A 218 1.23 21.61 -12.33
CA GLY A 218 0.81 22.69 -13.20
C GLY A 218 1.88 23.24 -14.13
N GLY A 219 2.17 22.49 -15.19
CA GLY A 219 2.65 23.04 -16.45
C GLY A 219 1.52 22.96 -17.47
N LYS A 220 0.89 24.10 -17.76
CA LYS A 220 0.04 24.45 -18.95
C LYS A 220 -1.01 23.46 -19.52
N GLN A 221 -1.34 22.35 -18.89
CA GLN A 221 -2.49 21.52 -19.27
C GLN A 221 -3.57 21.62 -18.18
N LYS A 222 -4.77 22.09 -18.60
CA LYS A 222 -5.99 22.04 -17.81
C LYS A 222 -6.36 20.55 -17.58
N ALA A 223 -5.77 19.91 -16.57
CA ALA A 223 -6.43 18.77 -15.96
C ALA A 223 -7.71 19.29 -15.29
N GLU A 224 -8.83 18.59 -15.43
CA GLU A 224 -10.05 18.92 -14.70
C GLU A 224 -9.74 18.86 -13.20
N ILE A 225 -9.61 20.05 -12.61
CA ILE A 225 -9.32 20.20 -11.18
C ILE A 225 -10.66 20.11 -10.48
N GLY A 226 -11.00 18.92 -10.02
CA GLY A 226 -12.08 18.76 -9.05
C GLY A 226 -11.65 19.31 -7.71
N ARG A 227 -12.02 20.55 -7.37
CA ARG A 227 -11.93 21.07 -6.02
C ARG A 227 -13.08 20.49 -5.21
N ALA A 228 -12.76 19.70 -4.18
CA ALA A 228 -13.70 19.35 -3.14
C ALA A 228 -13.76 20.51 -2.13
N HIS A 229 -14.83 21.28 -2.15
CA HIS A 229 -15.20 22.27 -1.13
C HIS A 229 -16.10 21.62 -0.09
#